data_ae424dbbf8a9ac5a4ad220840c239c31
#
_entry.id   ae424dbbf8a9ac5a4ad220840c239c31
#
_cell.length_a   1.000
_cell.length_b   1.000
_cell.length_c   1.000
_cell.angle_alpha   90.00
_cell.angle_beta   90.00
_cell.angle_gamma   90.00
#
_symmetry.space_group_name_H-M   'P 1'
#
loop_
_entity.id
_entity.type
_entity.pdbx_description
1 polymer ?
#
loop_
_entity_poly.entity_id
_entity_poly.type
_entity_poly.pdbx_seq_one_letter_code
_entity_poly.pdbx_strand_id
1 'polypeptide(L)'
;MAAGGLPLGMIVFEAHRAQADQLPDGWSLKELKGRADVAAVPDEPGQVLRFRSRNSSFSLERSVYVDLAQYPYMSWQWKVTQLPPGGDFRRLRTDDQAAQILVAFSDRRILTYLWDTTAPKDLMQSASPLPLLHLMALVCRSGPGEMNRWITETRNLAADYQRAYGRGVSHVKRLRLQINSQHTNSSAESYFGDVVFHAAAK
;
A
#
# COMPACT_ATOMS: atom_id res chain seq x y z
N MET A 1 -24.04 -10.38 31.54
CA MET A 1 -23.76 -10.34 30.11
C MET A 1 -22.43 -9.59 29.94
N ALA A 2 -21.35 -10.29 29.66
CA ALA A 2 -20.04 -9.67 29.41
C ALA A 2 -20.11 -8.96 28.07
N ALA A 3 -19.93 -7.64 28.06
CA ALA A 3 -19.70 -6.88 26.84
C ALA A 3 -18.35 -7.33 26.30
N GLY A 4 -18.37 -8.22 25.32
CA GLY A 4 -17.17 -8.59 24.57
C GLY A 4 -16.66 -7.36 23.84
N GLY A 5 -15.60 -6.73 24.37
CA GLY A 5 -14.93 -5.63 23.68
C GLY A 5 -14.47 -6.10 22.29
N LEU A 6 -14.73 -5.28 21.26
CA LEU A 6 -14.21 -5.53 19.93
C LEU A 6 -12.69 -5.72 20.02
N PRO A 7 -12.10 -6.66 19.24
CA PRO A 7 -10.66 -6.81 19.22
C PRO A 7 -10.03 -5.47 18.84
N LEU A 8 -8.95 -5.09 19.51
CA LEU A 8 -8.24 -3.80 19.37
C LEU A 8 -7.69 -3.55 17.95
N GLY A 9 -7.70 -4.56 17.09
CA GLY A 9 -7.28 -4.46 15.70
C GLY A 9 -7.62 -5.72 14.90
N MET A 10 -7.74 -5.56 13.59
CA MET A 10 -7.88 -6.64 12.62
C MET A 10 -6.61 -6.71 11.78
N ILE A 11 -5.81 -7.75 11.97
CA ILE A 11 -4.62 -7.99 11.15
C ILE A 11 -5.09 -8.54 9.80
N VAL A 12 -4.78 -7.83 8.72
CA VAL A 12 -5.18 -8.22 7.36
C VAL A 12 -4.01 -8.84 6.61
N PHE A 13 -2.80 -8.50 6.99
CA PHE A 13 -1.58 -9.06 6.45
C PHE A 13 -0.57 -9.29 7.57
N GLU A 14 -0.11 -10.53 7.72
CA GLU A 14 0.90 -10.96 8.68
C GLU A 14 2.16 -11.38 7.92
N ALA A 15 3.07 -10.43 7.72
CA ALA A 15 4.32 -10.67 6.99
C ALA A 15 5.15 -11.78 7.66
N HIS A 16 5.13 -11.84 8.98
CA HIS A 16 5.89 -12.82 9.78
C HIS A 16 5.43 -14.27 9.58
N ARG A 17 4.25 -14.51 8.98
CA ARG A 17 3.74 -15.84 8.62
C ARG A 17 4.05 -16.24 7.18
N ALA A 18 4.60 -15.33 6.36
CA ALA A 18 4.95 -15.66 4.99
C ALA A 18 6.09 -16.69 4.97
N GLN A 19 5.97 -17.69 4.11
CA GLN A 19 7.00 -18.71 3.88
C GLN A 19 7.83 -18.36 2.64
N ALA A 20 9.09 -18.77 2.61
CA ALA A 20 10.07 -18.32 1.61
C ALA A 20 9.62 -18.46 0.15
N ASP A 21 8.88 -19.52 -0.18
CA ASP A 21 8.47 -19.84 -1.55
C ASP A 21 6.95 -19.81 -1.75
N GLN A 22 6.19 -19.25 -0.81
CA GLN A 22 4.73 -19.22 -0.88
C GLN A 22 4.21 -17.81 -0.69
N LEU A 23 3.17 -17.46 -1.45
CA LEU A 23 2.41 -16.25 -1.20
C LEU A 23 1.66 -16.39 0.13
N PRO A 24 1.48 -15.31 0.88
CA PRO A 24 0.66 -15.34 2.08
C PRO A 24 -0.76 -15.79 1.78
N ASP A 25 -1.39 -16.50 2.70
CA ASP A 25 -2.73 -17.05 2.53
C ASP A 25 -3.78 -15.99 2.15
N GLY A 26 -4.54 -16.30 1.12
CA GLY A 26 -5.59 -15.42 0.59
C GLY A 26 -5.10 -14.26 -0.26
N TRP A 27 -3.78 -14.15 -0.49
CA TRP A 27 -3.20 -13.19 -1.43
C TRP A 27 -2.99 -13.80 -2.81
N SER A 28 -3.16 -12.99 -3.85
CA SER A 28 -2.94 -13.37 -5.24
C SER A 28 -1.97 -12.41 -5.90
N LEU A 29 -1.02 -12.98 -6.65
CA LEU A 29 -0.07 -12.22 -7.47
C LEU A 29 -0.72 -11.76 -8.76
N LYS A 30 -0.50 -10.49 -9.12
CA LYS A 30 -0.87 -9.90 -10.41
C LYS A 30 0.37 -9.31 -11.07
N GLU A 31 0.81 -9.91 -12.15
CA GLU A 31 1.82 -9.33 -13.02
C GLU A 31 1.14 -8.37 -14.01
N LEU A 32 1.44 -7.09 -13.92
CA LEU A 32 0.88 -6.04 -14.78
C LEU A 32 1.78 -5.79 -15.98
N LYS A 33 3.10 -5.84 -15.78
CA LYS A 33 4.12 -5.79 -16.82
C LYS A 33 5.40 -6.49 -16.36
N GLY A 34 5.99 -7.30 -17.24
CA GLY A 34 7.19 -8.05 -16.91
C GLY A 34 6.94 -9.14 -15.87
N ARG A 35 7.97 -9.55 -15.18
CA ARG A 35 7.88 -10.59 -14.15
C ARG A 35 7.96 -10.00 -12.74
N ALA A 36 7.24 -10.63 -11.84
CA ALA A 36 7.30 -10.34 -10.42
C ALA A 36 8.52 -10.99 -9.76
N ASP A 37 9.15 -10.27 -8.84
CA ASP A 37 10.14 -10.79 -7.91
C ASP A 37 9.65 -10.45 -6.49
N VAL A 38 8.96 -11.39 -5.89
CA VAL A 38 8.41 -11.30 -4.53
C VAL A 38 8.95 -12.47 -3.72
N ALA A 39 9.47 -12.20 -2.54
CA ALA A 39 9.96 -13.23 -1.63
C ALA A 39 9.70 -12.85 -0.17
N ALA A 40 9.38 -13.85 0.65
CA ALA A 40 9.47 -13.70 2.09
C ALA A 40 10.93 -13.79 2.52
N VAL A 41 11.41 -12.81 3.23
CA VAL A 41 12.81 -12.71 3.67
C VAL A 41 12.89 -12.30 5.14
N PRO A 42 13.91 -12.76 5.88
CA PRO A 42 14.17 -12.25 7.22
C PRO A 42 14.69 -10.81 7.16
N ASP A 43 14.14 -9.94 8.01
CA ASP A 43 14.59 -8.56 8.23
C ASP A 43 14.12 -8.12 9.63
N GLU A 44 14.52 -6.98 10.14
CA GLU A 44 13.86 -6.41 11.31
C GLU A 44 12.51 -5.77 10.87
N PRO A 45 11.40 -6.10 11.48
CA PRO A 45 11.14 -6.76 12.78
C PRO A 45 10.86 -8.28 12.69
N GLY A 46 11.28 -8.99 11.67
CA GLY A 46 11.07 -10.44 11.53
C GLY A 46 10.96 -10.85 10.07
N GLN A 47 10.04 -11.79 9.76
CA GLN A 47 9.77 -12.14 8.37
C GLN A 47 8.98 -11.03 7.69
N VAL A 48 9.39 -10.62 6.49
CA VAL A 48 8.77 -9.53 5.71
C VAL A 48 8.66 -9.91 4.25
N LEU A 49 7.82 -9.23 3.48
CA LEU A 49 7.77 -9.41 2.03
C LEU A 49 8.68 -8.40 1.34
N ARG A 50 9.69 -8.89 0.62
CA ARG A 50 10.50 -8.11 -0.31
C ARG A 50 9.85 -8.09 -1.69
N PHE A 51 9.70 -6.90 -2.26
CA PHE A 51 9.31 -6.68 -3.64
C PHE A 51 10.49 -6.06 -4.39
N ARG A 52 10.86 -6.63 -5.53
CA ARG A 52 11.90 -6.09 -6.40
C ARG A 52 11.40 -5.99 -7.82
N SER A 53 11.34 -4.78 -8.34
CA SER A 53 10.93 -4.48 -9.72
C SER A 53 12.16 -4.16 -10.58
N ARG A 54 12.20 -4.73 -11.77
CA ARG A 54 13.23 -4.44 -12.82
C ARG A 54 12.50 -4.23 -14.13
N ASN A 55 12.24 -2.98 -14.49
CA ASN A 55 11.42 -2.63 -15.65
C ASN A 55 10.10 -3.40 -15.67
N SER A 56 9.49 -3.57 -14.50
CA SER A 56 8.30 -4.38 -14.30
C SER A 56 7.28 -3.67 -13.39
N SER A 57 6.08 -4.20 -13.37
CA SER A 57 4.99 -3.77 -12.48
C SER A 57 4.21 -4.98 -12.03
N PHE A 58 4.03 -5.13 -10.73
CA PHE A 58 3.26 -6.23 -10.16
C PHE A 58 2.71 -5.87 -8.78
N SER A 59 1.76 -6.65 -8.35
CA SER A 59 1.14 -6.45 -7.06
C SER A 59 0.72 -7.78 -6.42
N LEU A 60 0.63 -7.78 -5.09
CA LEU A 60 -0.15 -8.74 -4.33
C LEU A 60 -1.47 -8.12 -3.93
N GLU A 61 -2.58 -8.82 -4.12
CA GLU A 61 -3.90 -8.34 -3.74
C GLU A 61 -4.71 -9.38 -2.96
N ARG A 62 -5.53 -8.88 -2.04
CA ARG A 62 -6.43 -9.68 -1.21
C ARG A 62 -7.79 -9.02 -1.09
N SER A 63 -8.86 -9.81 -1.23
CA SER A 63 -10.20 -9.38 -0.84
C SER A 63 -10.33 -9.40 0.67
N VAL A 64 -10.91 -8.32 1.21
CA VAL A 64 -11.13 -8.15 2.66
C VAL A 64 -12.53 -7.57 2.88
N TYR A 65 -13.00 -7.65 4.11
CA TYR A 65 -14.17 -6.87 4.54
C TYR A 65 -13.82 -6.18 5.85
N VAL A 66 -13.64 -4.85 5.80
CA VAL A 66 -13.33 -4.05 6.98
C VAL A 66 -14.36 -2.93 7.10
N ASP A 67 -15.17 -2.99 8.15
CA ASP A 67 -16.13 -1.95 8.49
C ASP A 67 -15.40 -0.74 9.08
N LEU A 68 -15.45 0.39 8.39
CA LEU A 68 -14.78 1.62 8.81
C LEU A 68 -15.47 2.36 9.95
N ALA A 69 -16.72 1.98 10.30
CA ALA A 69 -17.34 2.46 11.53
C ALA A 69 -16.70 1.82 12.77
N GLN A 70 -16.16 0.60 12.63
CA GLN A 70 -15.49 -0.12 13.70
C GLN A 70 -13.97 0.07 13.68
N TYR A 71 -13.37 0.09 12.48
CA TYR A 71 -11.92 0.14 12.27
C TYR A 71 -11.52 1.25 11.30
N PRO A 72 -11.65 2.53 11.71
CA PRO A 72 -11.38 3.66 10.82
C PRO A 72 -9.89 3.90 10.54
N TYR A 73 -8.99 3.33 11.34
CA TYR A 73 -7.56 3.51 11.18
C TYR A 73 -6.92 2.29 10.52
N MET A 74 -5.92 2.54 9.67
CA MET A 74 -5.04 1.51 9.10
C MET A 74 -3.59 1.88 9.40
N SER A 75 -2.81 0.92 9.89
CA SER A 75 -1.36 1.06 9.99
C SER A 75 -0.66 -0.03 9.20
N TRP A 76 0.51 0.30 8.71
CA TRP A 76 1.38 -0.63 7.98
C TRP A 76 2.83 -0.27 8.19
N GLN A 77 3.70 -1.25 7.91
CA GLN A 77 5.14 -1.05 7.93
C GLN A 77 5.69 -1.23 6.52
N TRP A 78 6.58 -0.35 6.13
CA TRP A 78 7.33 -0.46 4.88
C TRP A 78 8.76 0.06 5.02
N LYS A 79 9.62 -0.41 4.14
CA LYS A 79 10.98 0.07 3.94
C LYS A 79 11.25 0.12 2.44
N VAL A 80 11.87 1.20 1.96
CA VAL A 80 12.35 1.33 0.58
C VAL A 80 13.86 1.36 0.60
N THR A 81 14.49 0.51 -0.22
CA THR A 81 15.94 0.43 -0.38
C THR A 81 16.41 0.91 -1.75
N GLN A 82 15.48 0.97 -2.73
CA GLN A 82 15.76 1.51 -4.05
C GLN A 82 14.52 2.23 -4.60
N LEU A 83 14.68 3.51 -4.94
CA LEU A 83 13.67 4.30 -5.63
C LEU A 83 13.86 4.24 -7.14
N PRO A 84 12.77 4.23 -7.95
CA PRO A 84 12.88 4.40 -9.40
C PRO A 84 13.29 5.84 -9.70
N PRO A 85 14.46 6.08 -10.35
CA PRO A 85 14.94 7.43 -10.62
C PRO A 85 13.93 8.25 -11.41
N GLY A 86 13.60 9.45 -10.91
CA GLY A 86 12.62 10.34 -11.53
C GLY A 86 11.16 9.90 -11.46
N GLY A 87 10.84 8.87 -10.68
CA GLY A 87 9.46 8.42 -10.46
C GLY A 87 8.57 9.56 -9.94
N ASP A 88 7.42 9.73 -10.56
CA ASP A 88 6.46 10.80 -10.26
C ASP A 88 5.06 10.38 -10.72
N PHE A 89 4.19 10.06 -9.78
CA PHE A 89 2.83 9.59 -10.08
C PHE A 89 1.97 10.63 -10.82
N ARG A 90 2.34 11.90 -10.80
CA ARG A 90 1.63 12.98 -11.48
C ARG A 90 1.78 12.97 -13.00
N ARG A 91 2.70 12.14 -13.51
CA ARG A 91 3.09 12.11 -14.93
C ARG A 91 3.09 10.67 -15.44
N LEU A 92 2.25 10.35 -16.40
CA LEU A 92 2.12 9.00 -16.98
C LEU A 92 3.44 8.37 -17.43
N ARG A 93 4.39 9.18 -17.91
CA ARG A 93 5.69 8.69 -18.41
C ARG A 93 6.67 8.33 -17.32
N THR A 94 6.41 8.73 -16.09
CA THR A 94 7.25 8.49 -14.92
C THR A 94 6.44 7.98 -13.73
N ASP A 95 5.25 7.43 -13.98
CA ASP A 95 4.34 6.92 -12.96
C ASP A 95 4.87 5.59 -12.39
N ASP A 96 6.00 5.70 -11.67
CA ASP A 96 6.67 4.59 -11.00
C ASP A 96 6.91 4.92 -9.53
N GLN A 97 6.54 3.99 -8.65
CA GLN A 97 6.69 4.12 -7.21
C GLN A 97 7.29 2.84 -6.62
N ALA A 98 8.24 3.02 -5.70
CA ALA A 98 8.89 1.90 -5.03
C ALA A 98 7.96 1.14 -4.09
N ALA A 99 7.02 1.81 -3.46
CA ALA A 99 6.04 1.18 -2.58
C ALA A 99 4.68 1.88 -2.67
N GLN A 100 3.64 1.06 -2.81
CA GLN A 100 2.26 1.52 -2.86
C GLN A 100 1.36 0.57 -2.05
N ILE A 101 0.41 1.15 -1.31
CA ILE A 101 -0.71 0.41 -0.74
C ILE A 101 -2.01 0.98 -1.29
N LEU A 102 -2.73 0.18 -2.07
CA LEU A 102 -4.02 0.56 -2.62
C LEU A 102 -5.15 -0.05 -1.79
N VAL A 103 -6.11 0.78 -1.44
CA VAL A 103 -7.29 0.43 -0.67
C VAL A 103 -8.51 0.66 -1.55
N ALA A 104 -9.18 -0.42 -1.96
CA ALA A 104 -10.41 -0.34 -2.73
C ALA A 104 -11.64 -0.44 -1.82
N PHE A 105 -12.59 0.46 -2.02
CA PHE A 105 -13.79 0.60 -1.21
C PHE A 105 -15.02 -0.02 -1.87
N SER A 106 -16.10 -0.15 -1.10
CA SER A 106 -17.36 -0.75 -1.55
C SER A 106 -18.00 -0.04 -2.74
N ASP A 107 -17.77 1.26 -2.90
CA ASP A 107 -18.32 2.11 -3.94
C ASP A 107 -17.39 2.27 -5.17
N ARG A 108 -16.42 1.38 -5.33
CA ARG A 108 -15.46 1.33 -6.44
C ARG A 108 -14.41 2.44 -6.47
N ARG A 109 -14.32 3.28 -5.44
CA ARG A 109 -13.25 4.27 -5.29
C ARG A 109 -12.02 3.62 -4.69
N ILE A 110 -10.84 4.21 -4.95
CA ILE A 110 -9.56 3.69 -4.50
C ILE A 110 -8.74 4.83 -3.91
N LEU A 111 -8.21 4.64 -2.70
CA LEU A 111 -7.10 5.43 -2.19
C LEU A 111 -5.81 4.64 -2.38
N THR A 112 -4.74 5.31 -2.80
CA THR A 112 -3.41 4.74 -2.80
C THR A 112 -2.46 5.59 -1.97
N TYR A 113 -1.73 4.94 -1.08
CA TYR A 113 -0.67 5.53 -0.27
C TYR A 113 0.66 5.23 -0.93
N LEU A 114 1.48 6.26 -1.18
CA LEU A 114 2.68 6.17 -1.99
C LEU A 114 3.94 6.53 -1.21
N TRP A 115 5.02 5.80 -1.52
CA TRP A 115 6.37 6.31 -1.41
C TRP A 115 6.83 6.69 -2.83
N ASP A 116 6.81 7.97 -3.12
CA ASP A 116 7.17 8.52 -4.44
C ASP A 116 8.61 9.03 -4.45
N THR A 117 9.23 9.15 -5.64
CA THR A 117 10.59 9.66 -5.74
C THR A 117 10.65 11.18 -5.72
N THR A 118 9.72 11.87 -6.40
CA THR A 118 9.80 13.33 -6.62
C THR A 118 8.56 14.10 -6.23
N ALA A 119 7.38 13.47 -6.17
CA ALA A 119 6.16 14.13 -5.75
C ALA A 119 6.25 14.53 -4.27
N PRO A 120 5.83 15.75 -3.89
CA PRO A 120 5.97 16.24 -2.51
C PRO A 120 5.15 15.40 -1.52
N LYS A 121 5.71 15.22 -0.32
CA LYS A 121 5.00 14.59 0.80
C LYS A 121 3.69 15.33 1.10
N ASP A 122 2.68 14.60 1.57
CA ASP A 122 1.32 15.05 1.91
C ASP A 122 0.49 15.56 0.72
N LEU A 123 1.02 15.48 -0.50
CA LEU A 123 0.23 15.74 -1.71
C LEU A 123 -0.87 14.69 -1.86
N MET A 124 -2.12 15.14 -1.97
CA MET A 124 -3.25 14.30 -2.35
C MET A 124 -3.79 14.78 -3.70
N GLN A 125 -3.79 13.92 -4.70
CA GLN A 125 -4.19 14.25 -6.06
C GLN A 125 -4.76 13.03 -6.78
N SER A 126 -5.62 13.24 -7.79
CA SER A 126 -6.07 12.16 -8.67
C SER A 126 -4.88 11.55 -9.42
N ALA A 127 -4.77 10.23 -9.36
CA ALA A 127 -3.75 9.45 -10.04
C ALA A 127 -4.32 8.63 -11.21
N SER A 128 -5.60 8.86 -11.58
CA SER A 128 -6.24 8.10 -12.64
C SER A 128 -6.09 8.79 -13.99
N PRO A 129 -5.55 8.10 -15.02
CA PRO A 129 -5.58 8.58 -16.40
C PRO A 129 -6.97 8.43 -17.05
N LEU A 130 -7.89 7.69 -16.41
CA LEU A 130 -9.22 7.41 -16.96
C LEU A 130 -10.30 8.13 -16.13
N PRO A 131 -11.20 8.90 -16.75
CA PRO A 131 -12.23 9.66 -16.05
C PRO A 131 -13.17 8.83 -15.17
N LEU A 132 -13.34 7.55 -15.48
CA LEU A 132 -14.24 6.63 -14.77
C LEU A 132 -13.55 5.88 -13.61
N LEU A 133 -12.24 5.93 -13.50
CA LEU A 133 -11.49 5.30 -12.42
C LEU A 133 -11.22 6.33 -11.33
N HIS A 134 -11.93 6.24 -10.23
CA HIS A 134 -11.78 7.13 -9.09
C HIS A 134 -10.61 6.68 -8.21
N LEU A 135 -9.39 7.04 -8.60
CA LEU A 135 -8.16 6.74 -7.88
C LEU A 135 -7.54 8.04 -7.36
N MET A 136 -7.45 8.18 -6.05
CA MET A 136 -6.75 9.28 -5.37
C MET A 136 -5.47 8.77 -4.74
N ALA A 137 -4.37 9.44 -5.02
CA ALA A 137 -3.08 9.16 -4.41
C ALA A 137 -2.77 10.14 -3.28
N LEU A 138 -2.20 9.62 -2.20
CA LEU A 138 -1.63 10.39 -1.10
C LEU A 138 -0.16 9.99 -0.93
N VAL A 139 0.75 10.94 -1.06
CA VAL A 139 2.18 10.72 -0.87
C VAL A 139 2.49 10.72 0.63
N CYS A 140 2.75 9.55 1.19
CA CYS A 140 3.17 9.42 2.59
C CYS A 140 4.65 9.73 2.75
N ARG A 141 5.48 9.28 1.80
CA ARG A 141 6.93 9.49 1.79
C ARG A 141 7.40 9.96 0.42
N SER A 142 8.45 10.80 0.43
CA SER A 142 9.00 11.40 -0.77
C SER A 142 10.52 11.39 -0.76
N GLY A 143 11.12 10.94 -1.86
CA GLY A 143 12.56 10.95 -2.05
C GLY A 143 13.35 10.01 -1.15
N PRO A 144 14.68 10.16 -1.13
CA PRO A 144 15.60 9.21 -0.50
C PRO A 144 15.83 9.43 1.02
N GLY A 145 15.35 10.51 1.61
CA GLY A 145 15.73 10.93 2.96
C GLY A 145 15.42 9.92 4.07
N GLU A 146 14.45 9.05 3.87
CA GLU A 146 14.03 8.03 4.83
C GLU A 146 14.26 6.60 4.35
N MET A 147 14.98 6.41 3.25
CA MET A 147 15.36 5.08 2.74
C MET A 147 16.15 4.25 3.75
N ASN A 148 16.14 2.93 3.56
CA ASN A 148 16.83 1.93 4.38
C ASN A 148 16.40 1.89 5.86
N ARG A 149 15.25 2.48 6.20
CA ARG A 149 14.66 2.44 7.55
C ARG A 149 13.25 1.88 7.48
N TRP A 150 12.88 1.07 8.45
CA TRP A 150 11.49 0.69 8.66
C TRP A 150 10.68 1.89 9.15
N ILE A 151 9.56 2.12 8.49
CA ILE A 151 8.63 3.19 8.84
C ILE A 151 7.26 2.58 9.07
N THR A 152 6.67 2.94 10.19
CA THR A 152 5.26 2.64 10.48
C THR A 152 4.43 3.85 10.11
N GLU A 153 3.47 3.65 9.22
CA GLU A 153 2.43 4.63 8.91
C GLU A 153 1.17 4.29 9.69
N THR A 154 0.48 5.31 10.14
CA THR A 154 -0.89 5.17 10.68
C THR A 154 -1.76 6.25 10.06
N ARG A 155 -2.85 5.83 9.40
CA ARG A 155 -3.79 6.74 8.72
C ARG A 155 -5.20 6.54 9.22
N ASN A 156 -5.94 7.63 9.41
CA ASN A 156 -7.39 7.57 9.54
C ASN A 156 -7.98 7.44 8.13
N LEU A 157 -8.26 6.21 7.73
CA LEU A 157 -8.70 5.86 6.39
C LEU A 157 -10.07 6.47 6.06
N ALA A 158 -10.97 6.56 7.05
CA ALA A 158 -12.27 7.20 6.88
C ALA A 158 -12.13 8.72 6.63
N ALA A 159 -11.23 9.39 7.37
CA ALA A 159 -10.95 10.80 7.17
C ALA A 159 -10.24 11.08 5.84
N ASP A 160 -9.26 10.26 5.46
CA ASP A 160 -8.59 10.38 4.16
C ASP A 160 -9.57 10.17 3.00
N TYR A 161 -10.51 9.21 3.13
CA TYR A 161 -11.56 9.00 2.15
C TYR A 161 -12.51 10.21 2.04
N GLN A 162 -12.94 10.76 3.19
CA GLN A 162 -13.76 11.97 3.23
C GLN A 162 -13.05 13.16 2.56
N ARG A 163 -11.75 13.34 2.85
CA ARG A 163 -10.91 14.38 2.22
C ARG A 163 -10.80 14.20 0.71
N ALA A 164 -10.64 12.95 0.25
CA ALA A 164 -10.43 12.63 -1.16
C ALA A 164 -11.70 12.77 -2.01
N TYR A 165 -12.87 12.43 -1.46
CA TYR A 165 -14.10 12.24 -2.22
C TYR A 165 -15.29 13.08 -1.72
N GLY A 166 -15.13 13.84 -0.63
CA GLY A 166 -16.18 14.71 -0.07
C GLY A 166 -17.36 13.95 0.54
N ARG A 167 -17.20 12.65 0.84
CA ARG A 167 -18.27 11.77 1.33
C ARG A 167 -17.73 10.64 2.18
N GLY A 168 -18.59 10.06 3.01
CA GLY A 168 -18.28 8.87 3.78
C GLY A 168 -18.36 7.58 2.93
N VAL A 169 -17.75 6.53 3.45
CA VAL A 169 -17.81 5.17 2.88
C VAL A 169 -17.95 4.14 4.00
N SER A 170 -18.60 3.00 3.71
CA SER A 170 -18.92 2.01 4.72
C SER A 170 -17.77 1.03 4.99
N HIS A 171 -17.18 0.44 3.97
CA HIS A 171 -16.17 -0.61 4.18
C HIS A 171 -15.12 -0.68 3.08
N VAL A 172 -13.96 -1.22 3.45
CA VAL A 172 -12.90 -1.65 2.53
C VAL A 172 -13.23 -3.04 2.00
N LYS A 173 -13.02 -3.27 0.71
CA LYS A 173 -13.27 -4.58 0.09
C LYS A 173 -12.03 -5.24 -0.52
N ARG A 174 -10.94 -4.49 -0.72
CA ARG A 174 -9.67 -5.05 -1.24
C ARG A 174 -8.48 -4.21 -0.80
N LEU A 175 -7.39 -4.91 -0.52
CA LEU A 175 -6.05 -4.34 -0.37
C LEU A 175 -5.15 -4.82 -1.48
N ARG A 176 -4.19 -3.97 -1.87
CA ARG A 176 -3.13 -4.30 -2.81
C ARG A 176 -1.83 -3.66 -2.34
N LEU A 177 -0.76 -4.47 -2.31
CA LEU A 177 0.63 -4.02 -2.18
C LEU A 177 1.22 -4.03 -3.58
N GLN A 178 1.87 -2.95 -4.01
CA GLN A 178 2.32 -2.81 -5.39
C GLN A 178 3.68 -2.12 -5.48
N ILE A 179 4.43 -2.47 -6.51
CA ILE A 179 5.68 -1.83 -6.93
C ILE A 179 5.68 -1.69 -8.45
N ASN A 180 6.28 -0.61 -8.97
CA ASN A 180 6.48 -0.46 -10.39
C ASN A 180 7.74 0.39 -10.72
N SER A 181 8.38 0.07 -11.86
CA SER A 181 9.56 0.76 -12.39
C SER A 181 9.63 0.75 -13.92
N GLN A 182 8.51 0.42 -14.58
CA GLN A 182 8.47 0.22 -16.03
C GLN A 182 8.37 1.51 -16.84
N HIS A 183 7.84 2.61 -16.29
CA HIS A 183 7.72 3.87 -17.01
C HIS A 183 9.06 4.62 -17.07
N THR A 184 9.86 4.49 -16.05
CA THR A 184 11.22 5.06 -15.99
C THR A 184 12.27 4.10 -16.52
N ASN A 185 11.87 2.89 -16.98
CA ASN A 185 12.76 1.83 -17.44
C ASN A 185 13.91 1.56 -16.45
N SER A 186 13.58 1.43 -15.18
CA SER A 186 14.51 1.39 -14.07
C SER A 186 14.29 0.20 -13.13
N SER A 187 14.76 0.30 -11.91
CA SER A 187 14.53 -0.68 -10.85
C SER A 187 14.07 -0.01 -9.57
N ALA A 188 13.32 -0.76 -8.76
CA ALA A 188 12.89 -0.34 -7.44
C ALA A 188 12.89 -1.55 -6.49
N GLU A 189 13.09 -1.29 -5.21
CA GLU A 189 13.02 -2.33 -4.18
C GLU A 189 12.36 -1.78 -2.92
N SER A 190 11.42 -2.56 -2.40
CA SER A 190 10.70 -2.25 -1.17
C SER A 190 10.37 -3.50 -0.37
N TYR A 191 10.06 -3.28 0.89
CA TYR A 191 9.70 -4.31 1.84
C TYR A 191 8.42 -3.90 2.55
N PHE A 192 7.54 -4.88 2.78
CA PHE A 192 6.28 -4.69 3.50
C PHE A 192 6.23 -5.60 4.71
N GLY A 193 5.94 -4.99 5.87
CA GLY A 193 5.57 -5.66 7.09
C GLY A 193 4.06 -5.81 7.23
N ASP A 194 3.58 -5.92 8.45
CA ASP A 194 2.16 -6.15 8.75
C ASP A 194 1.27 -4.98 8.32
N VAL A 195 0.03 -5.30 7.92
CA VAL A 195 -1.05 -4.32 7.69
C VAL A 195 -2.20 -4.63 8.65
N VAL A 196 -2.56 -3.64 9.47
CA VAL A 196 -3.51 -3.80 10.57
C VAL A 196 -4.53 -2.67 10.55
N PHE A 197 -5.81 -3.02 10.72
CA PHE A 197 -6.87 -2.05 10.95
C PHE A 197 -7.17 -1.92 12.45
N HIS A 198 -7.43 -0.70 12.92
CA HIS A 198 -7.60 -0.37 14.33
C HIS A 198 -8.88 0.41 14.58
N ALA A 199 -9.45 0.23 15.77
CA ALA A 199 -10.58 1.01 16.27
C ALA A 199 -10.16 2.43 16.70
N ALA A 200 -8.90 2.62 17.11
CA ALA A 200 -8.32 3.89 17.53
C ALA A 200 -6.92 4.07 16.96
N ALA A 201 -6.45 5.31 16.86
CA ALA A 201 -5.07 5.59 16.52
C ALA A 201 -4.13 5.00 17.60
N LYS A 202 -3.09 4.32 17.16
CA LYS A 202 -2.00 3.83 18.02
C LYS A 202 -0.79 4.73 17.89
#